data_853b13d3e8498009c7143852608d5825
#
_entry.id   853b13d3e8498009c7143852608d5825
#
_cell.length_a   1.000
_cell.length_b   1.000
_cell.length_c   1.000
_cell.angle_alpha   90.00
_cell.angle_beta   90.00
_cell.angle_gamma   90.00
#
_symmetry.space_group_name_H-M   'P 1'
#
loop_
_entity.id
_entity.type
_entity.pdbx_description
1 polymer ?
#
loop_
_entity_poly.entity_id
_entity_poly.type
_entity_poly.pdbx_seq_one_letter_code
_entity_poly.pdbx_strand_id
1 'polypeptide(L)'
;SLFTLCLDVLTRYVSDTASKCSLLLILGEFGEEVPYASEYIEQFTYDNFEHLPDELKEAVLRSSIFLFLKQPKDMLPILARVFERIINA
;
A
#
# COMPACT_ATOMS: atom_id res chain seq x y z
N SER A 1 -18.45 5.67 -5.27
CA SER A 1 -19.03 4.49 -5.89
C SER A 1 -19.12 3.34 -4.89
N LEU A 2 -19.86 2.32 -5.24
CA LEU A 2 -19.94 1.14 -4.41
C LEU A 2 -18.58 0.46 -4.26
N PHE A 3 -17.79 0.45 -5.33
CA PHE A 3 -16.45 -0.13 -5.33
C PHE A 3 -15.54 0.56 -4.29
N THR A 4 -15.47 1.89 -4.32
CA THR A 4 -14.63 2.63 -3.38
C THR A 4 -15.13 2.48 -1.94
N LEU A 5 -16.45 2.42 -1.75
CA LEU A 5 -17.02 2.22 -0.43
C LEU A 5 -16.65 0.84 0.14
N CYS A 6 -16.72 -0.20 -0.69
CA CYS A 6 -16.33 -1.54 -0.26
C CYS A 6 -14.85 -1.61 0.12
N LEU A 7 -13.98 -0.96 -0.67
CA LEU A 7 -12.56 -0.91 -0.35
C LEU A 7 -12.31 -0.17 0.95
N ASP A 8 -13.02 0.93 1.19
CA ASP A 8 -12.88 1.68 2.44
C ASP A 8 -13.22 0.80 3.65
N VAL A 9 -14.29 0.03 3.56
CA VAL A 9 -14.67 -0.90 4.63
C VAL A 9 -13.58 -1.95 4.83
N LEU A 10 -13.08 -2.54 3.74
CA LEU A 10 -12.06 -3.59 3.82
C LEU A 10 -10.78 -3.10 4.47
N THR A 11 -10.34 -1.87 4.18
CA THR A 11 -9.11 -1.33 4.80
C THR A 11 -9.19 -1.25 6.31
N ARG A 12 -10.40 -1.19 6.87
CA ARG A 12 -10.59 -1.09 8.32
C ARG A 12 -10.69 -2.45 9.00
N TYR A 13 -11.16 -3.46 8.30
CA TYR A 13 -11.46 -4.75 8.92
C TYR A 13 -10.52 -5.88 8.57
N VAL A 14 -9.77 -5.74 7.49
CA VAL A 14 -8.81 -6.76 7.08
C VAL A 14 -7.61 -6.75 8.02
N SER A 15 -7.30 -7.90 8.61
CA SER A 15 -6.20 -8.02 9.58
C SER A 15 -5.17 -9.10 9.21
N ASP A 16 -5.54 -10.09 8.43
CA ASP A 16 -4.63 -11.16 8.06
C ASP A 16 -3.71 -10.75 6.89
N THR A 17 -2.53 -11.35 6.85
CA THR A 17 -1.49 -11.02 5.88
C THR A 17 -1.96 -11.22 4.44
N ALA A 18 -2.57 -12.35 4.13
CA ALA A 18 -2.99 -12.65 2.77
C ALA A 18 -4.00 -11.62 2.25
N SER A 19 -4.97 -11.25 3.10
CA SER A 19 -5.97 -10.26 2.72
C SER A 19 -5.37 -8.86 2.56
N LYS A 20 -4.43 -8.49 3.43
CA LYS A 20 -3.72 -7.22 3.29
C LYS A 20 -2.95 -7.16 1.97
N CYS A 21 -2.27 -8.24 1.59
CA CYS A 21 -1.55 -8.31 0.32
C CYS A 21 -2.50 -8.12 -0.86
N SER A 22 -3.64 -8.82 -0.85
CA SER A 22 -4.63 -8.70 -1.92
C SER A 22 -5.17 -7.27 -2.02
N LEU A 23 -5.49 -6.68 -0.87
CA LEU A 23 -6.02 -5.32 -0.84
C LEU A 23 -5.00 -4.31 -1.34
N LEU A 24 -3.73 -4.46 -0.94
CA LEU A 24 -2.65 -3.60 -1.43
C LEU A 24 -2.53 -3.67 -2.94
N LEU A 25 -2.58 -4.88 -3.52
CA LEU A 25 -2.49 -5.02 -4.97
C LEU A 25 -3.66 -4.35 -5.69
N ILE A 26 -4.86 -4.47 -5.15
CA ILE A 26 -6.04 -3.78 -5.70
C ILE A 26 -5.85 -2.27 -5.64
N LEU A 27 -5.39 -1.75 -4.51
CA LEU A 27 -5.17 -0.32 -4.36
C LEU A 27 -4.06 0.21 -5.26
N GLY A 28 -3.02 -0.59 -5.50
CA GLY A 28 -1.97 -0.22 -6.45
C GLY A 28 -2.52 -0.09 -7.87
N GLU A 29 -3.41 -0.99 -8.26
CA GLU A 29 -3.95 -1.01 -9.61
C GLU A 29 -5.06 0.02 -9.84
N PHE A 30 -5.96 0.19 -8.86
CA PHE A 30 -7.13 1.06 -8.99
C PHE A 30 -7.10 2.26 -8.06
N GLY A 31 -5.98 2.48 -7.37
CA GLY A 31 -5.90 3.48 -6.31
C GLY A 31 -6.11 4.93 -6.76
N GLU A 32 -5.95 5.21 -8.05
CA GLU A 32 -6.20 6.56 -8.56
C GLU A 32 -7.67 6.97 -8.36
N GLU A 33 -8.57 6.00 -8.25
CA GLU A 33 -9.99 6.23 -7.99
C GLU A 33 -10.34 6.20 -6.51
N VAL A 34 -9.36 5.91 -5.65
CA VAL A 34 -9.55 5.73 -4.21
C VAL A 34 -8.78 6.81 -3.47
N PRO A 35 -9.45 7.82 -2.90
CA PRO A 35 -8.77 8.97 -2.31
C PRO A 35 -7.79 8.64 -1.18
N TYR A 36 -7.98 7.55 -0.47
CA TYR A 36 -7.15 7.16 0.67
C TYR A 36 -6.10 6.10 0.32
N ALA A 37 -5.95 5.73 -0.95
CA ALA A 37 -5.06 4.62 -1.33
C ALA A 37 -3.61 4.88 -0.91
N SER A 38 -3.09 6.06 -1.18
CA SER A 38 -1.71 6.41 -0.81
C SER A 38 -1.52 6.35 0.71
N GLU A 39 -2.47 6.83 1.46
CA GLU A 39 -2.41 6.81 2.93
C GLU A 39 -2.43 5.39 3.47
N TYR A 40 -3.24 4.52 2.89
CA TYR A 40 -3.28 3.12 3.31
C TYR A 40 -1.95 2.44 3.05
N ILE A 41 -1.35 2.66 1.89
CA ILE A 41 -0.03 2.10 1.58
C ILE A 41 1.02 2.68 2.53
N GLU A 42 0.97 3.97 2.78
CA GLU A 42 1.94 4.66 3.61
C GLU A 42 2.02 4.08 5.03
N GLN A 43 0.88 3.68 5.60
CA GLN A 43 0.88 3.18 6.97
C GLN A 43 1.79 1.97 7.18
N PHE A 44 2.04 1.18 6.13
CA PHE A 44 2.93 0.03 6.22
C PHE A 44 4.42 0.43 6.21
N THR A 45 4.73 1.67 5.91
CA THR A 45 6.13 2.14 5.78
C THR A 45 6.69 2.74 7.07
N TYR A 46 5.87 2.81 8.12
CA TYR A 46 6.31 3.36 9.40
C TYR A 46 7.00 2.30 10.25
N ASP A 47 6.88 2.40 11.57
CA ASP A 47 7.55 1.50 12.50
C ASP A 47 7.19 0.03 12.23
N ASN A 48 8.15 -0.85 12.47
CA ASN A 48 7.99 -2.29 12.31
C ASN A 48 7.91 -2.81 10.88
N PHE A 49 8.23 -1.99 9.87
CA PHE A 49 8.25 -2.48 8.49
C PHE A 49 9.16 -3.70 8.33
N GLU A 50 10.34 -3.70 8.96
CA GLU A 50 11.30 -4.80 8.90
C GLU A 50 10.78 -6.09 9.50
N HIS A 51 9.76 -6.03 10.34
CA HIS A 51 9.15 -7.20 10.97
C HIS A 51 7.93 -7.74 10.22
N LEU A 52 7.51 -7.06 9.14
CA LEU A 52 6.41 -7.56 8.33
C LEU A 52 6.84 -8.84 7.61
N PRO A 53 5.90 -9.77 7.36
CA PRO A 53 6.19 -10.92 6.51
C PRO A 53 6.71 -10.48 5.14
N ASP A 54 7.61 -11.27 4.54
CA ASP A 54 8.21 -10.91 3.26
C ASP A 54 7.18 -10.70 2.17
N GLU A 55 6.13 -11.52 2.13
CA GLU A 55 5.06 -11.37 1.14
C GLU A 55 4.34 -10.03 1.27
N LEU A 56 4.19 -9.53 2.49
CA LEU A 56 3.56 -8.24 2.74
C LEU A 56 4.49 -7.10 2.34
N LYS A 57 5.78 -7.20 2.64
CA LYS A 57 6.77 -6.23 2.18
C LYS A 57 6.77 -6.12 0.66
N GLU A 58 6.70 -7.25 -0.02
CA GLU A 58 6.64 -7.28 -1.49
C GLU A 58 5.37 -6.62 -2.00
N ALA A 59 4.24 -6.90 -1.36
CA ALA A 59 2.97 -6.28 -1.76
C ALA A 59 3.00 -4.76 -1.58
N VAL A 60 3.59 -4.28 -0.48
CA VAL A 60 3.78 -2.84 -0.24
C VAL A 60 4.63 -2.21 -1.33
N LEU A 61 5.75 -2.85 -1.66
CA LEU A 61 6.63 -2.34 -2.72
C LEU A 61 5.92 -2.30 -4.07
N ARG A 62 5.27 -3.39 -4.44
CA ARG A 62 4.58 -3.51 -5.73
C ARG A 62 3.44 -2.50 -5.86
N SER A 63 2.61 -2.38 -4.84
CA SER A 63 1.50 -1.42 -4.85
C SER A 63 2.00 0.02 -4.89
N SER A 64 3.09 0.30 -4.20
CA SER A 64 3.71 1.64 -4.20
C SER A 64 4.20 2.01 -5.60
N ILE A 65 4.83 1.08 -6.30
CA ILE A 65 5.32 1.32 -7.66
C ILE A 65 4.16 1.54 -8.62
N PHE A 66 3.14 0.68 -8.56
CA PHE A 66 1.99 0.79 -9.46
C PHE A 66 1.25 2.12 -9.25
N LEU A 67 1.01 2.50 -8.01
CA LEU A 67 0.31 3.75 -7.74
C LEU A 67 1.19 4.96 -8.06
N PHE A 68 2.51 4.85 -7.88
CA PHE A 68 3.46 5.90 -8.27
C PHE A 68 3.35 6.22 -9.77
N LEU A 69 3.21 5.19 -10.61
CA LEU A 69 3.11 5.41 -12.06
C LEU A 69 1.86 6.20 -12.43
N LYS A 70 0.83 6.17 -11.58
CA LYS A 70 -0.43 6.88 -11.81
C LYS A 70 -0.52 8.20 -11.06
N GLN A 71 0.07 8.27 -9.88
CA GLN A 71 0.03 9.44 -9.00
C GLN A 71 1.43 9.75 -8.47
N PRO A 72 2.36 10.15 -9.35
CA PRO A 72 3.77 10.32 -8.95
C PRO A 72 3.98 11.36 -7.86
N LYS A 73 3.23 12.46 -7.87
CA LYS A 73 3.42 13.50 -6.85
C LYS A 73 3.12 13.00 -5.45
N ASP A 74 2.00 12.31 -5.30
CA ASP A 74 1.57 11.82 -3.99
C ASP A 74 2.43 10.66 -3.51
N MET A 75 2.85 9.82 -4.45
CA MET A 75 3.54 8.58 -4.10
C MET A 75 5.05 8.69 -4.01
N LEU A 76 5.66 9.74 -4.54
CA LEU A 76 7.12 9.84 -4.52
C LEU A 76 7.70 9.73 -3.11
N PRO A 77 7.23 10.49 -2.11
CA PRO A 77 7.79 10.37 -0.76
C PRO A 77 7.51 9.01 -0.12
N ILE A 78 6.37 8.40 -0.45
CA ILE A 78 6.01 7.08 0.09
C ILE A 78 6.91 6.01 -0.52
N LEU A 79 7.06 6.02 -1.83
CA LEU A 79 7.94 5.08 -2.53
C LEU A 79 9.38 5.20 -2.07
N ALA A 80 9.86 6.43 -1.88
CA ALA A 80 11.21 6.69 -1.37
C ALA A 80 11.40 6.05 0.01
N ARG A 81 10.39 6.16 0.88
CA ARG A 81 10.45 5.54 2.20
C ARG A 81 10.45 4.02 2.12
N VAL A 82 9.67 3.45 1.21
CA VAL A 82 9.65 1.99 1.01
C VAL A 82 11.04 1.49 0.63
N PHE A 83 11.68 2.15 -0.35
CA PHE A 83 13.03 1.78 -0.76
C PHE A 83 14.02 1.93 0.39
N GLU A 84 13.92 3.02 1.16
CA GLU A 84 14.79 3.24 2.30
C GLU A 84 14.64 2.11 3.34
N ARG A 85 13.42 1.72 3.64
CA ARG A 85 13.16 0.63 4.60
C ARG A 85 13.70 -0.71 4.09
N ILE A 86 13.56 -0.99 2.81
CA ILE A 86 14.07 -2.22 2.22
C ILE A 86 15.60 -2.25 2.22
N ILE A 87 16.24 -1.15 1.83
CA ILE A 87 17.70 -1.08 1.73
C ILE A 87 18.34 -1.18 3.12
N ASN A 88 17.73 -0.59 4.12
CA ASN A 88 18.27 -0.54 5.47
C ASN A 88 17.80 -1.69 6.38
N ALA A 89 17.06 -2.63 5.84
CA ALA A 89 16.52 -3.75 6.63
C ALA A 89 17.57 -4.83 6.94
#